data_c5dff40d65a2953f75f0fbed0bff4ef7
#
_entry.id   c5dff40d65a2953f75f0fbed0bff4ef7
#
_cell.length_a   1.000
_cell.length_b   1.000
_cell.length_c   1.000
_cell.angle_alpha   90.00
_cell.angle_beta   90.00
_cell.angle_gamma   90.00
#
_symmetry.space_group_name_H-M   'P 1'
#
loop_
_entity.id
_entity.type
_entity.pdbx_description
1 polymer ?
#
loop_
_entity_poly.entity_id
_entity_poly.type
_entity_poly.pdbx_seq_one_letter_code
_entity_poly.pdbx_strand_id
1 'polypeptide(L)'
;MNSIGLYRRRVCSSIFSDNKHFRLIARFHIVDWLYLLQATVLGIVEGLTEFLPISSTGHLIIASDLVGFAETPGADEFVVAIQSGAILAVCWYYRERIWAVLRGLTSSPKEQRLAVNTVVAFLPAAVIGVFAAGYIKHYLFNPTAVAVALIVGGFIILWVENRIVRLRITPPVAAMDDMSWKDALLVGCMQCLAMIPGTSRSGSTIIGGMVLGLSRRAATEFSFFLAIPTIFGATVYDLWKARDDLALDNLPGLALGTAVSF
;
A
#
# COMPACT_ATOMS: atom_id res chain seq x y z
N MET A 1 24.49 -48.79 -45.20
CA MET A 1 24.69 -47.44 -44.76
C MET A 1 23.30 -46.81 -44.58
N ASN A 2 22.69 -46.59 -43.47
CA ASN A 2 22.90 -46.14 -42.13
C ASN A 2 21.77 -46.62 -41.19
N SER A 3 21.84 -47.73 -40.55
CA SER A 3 20.87 -48.17 -39.51
C SER A 3 21.28 -47.75 -38.10
N ILE A 4 22.47 -47.19 -37.91
CA ILE A 4 22.99 -46.78 -36.62
C ILE A 4 22.56 -45.35 -36.22
N GLY A 5 22.22 -44.48 -37.18
CA GLY A 5 21.78 -43.13 -36.94
C GLY A 5 20.36 -42.96 -36.37
N LEU A 6 19.48 -43.91 -36.65
CA LEU A 6 18.08 -43.91 -36.21
C LEU A 6 17.91 -44.47 -34.76
N TYR A 7 18.81 -45.32 -34.30
CA TYR A 7 18.74 -45.86 -32.96
C TYR A 7 19.20 -44.82 -31.88
N ARG A 8 20.18 -44.01 -32.22
CA ARG A 8 20.68 -42.95 -31.31
C ARG A 8 19.66 -41.81 -31.08
N ARG A 9 18.78 -41.51 -32.05
CA ARG A 9 17.74 -40.50 -31.89
C ARG A 9 16.54 -40.96 -31.07
N ARG A 10 16.20 -42.26 -31.08
CA ARG A 10 15.10 -42.80 -30.29
C ARG A 10 15.44 -43.02 -28.83
N VAL A 11 16.68 -43.34 -28.50
CA VAL A 11 17.12 -43.54 -27.10
C VAL A 11 17.27 -42.19 -26.39
N CYS A 12 17.68 -41.13 -27.08
CA CYS A 12 17.76 -39.80 -26.48
C CYS A 12 16.39 -39.14 -26.25
N SER A 13 15.37 -39.48 -27.08
CA SER A 13 14.02 -38.88 -26.92
C SER A 13 13.20 -39.60 -25.82
N SER A 14 13.47 -40.87 -25.49
CA SER A 14 12.72 -41.59 -24.47
C SER A 14 13.22 -41.31 -23.03
N ILE A 15 14.49 -40.90 -22.86
CA ILE A 15 15.05 -40.58 -21.55
C ILE A 15 14.65 -39.17 -21.11
N PHE A 16 14.29 -38.28 -22.05
CA PHE A 16 13.85 -36.92 -21.76
C PHE A 16 12.33 -36.69 -21.71
N SER A 17 11.54 -37.76 -22.02
CA SER A 17 10.08 -37.65 -22.11
C SER A 17 9.34 -37.87 -20.79
N ASP A 18 9.99 -38.39 -19.76
CA ASP A 18 9.28 -38.88 -18.54
C ASP A 18 9.72 -38.17 -17.26
N ASN A 19 10.03 -36.89 -17.35
CA ASN A 19 10.40 -36.15 -16.13
C ASN A 19 9.61 -34.85 -15.93
N LYS A 20 8.27 -34.95 -15.99
CA LYS A 20 7.41 -33.87 -15.46
C LYS A 20 7.74 -33.58 -13.98
N HIS A 21 8.04 -34.62 -13.20
CA HIS A 21 8.48 -34.47 -11.80
C HIS A 21 9.86 -33.82 -11.67
N PHE A 22 10.82 -34.13 -12.55
CA PHE A 22 12.15 -33.49 -12.50
C PHE A 22 12.12 -32.06 -12.98
N ARG A 23 11.27 -31.68 -13.94
CA ARG A 23 11.02 -30.32 -14.34
C ARG A 23 10.27 -29.52 -13.27
N LEU A 24 9.37 -30.15 -12.51
CA LEU A 24 8.75 -29.53 -11.34
C LEU A 24 9.78 -29.25 -10.23
N ILE A 25 10.62 -30.23 -9.91
CA ILE A 25 11.63 -30.11 -8.85
C ILE A 25 12.74 -29.11 -9.24
N ALA A 26 13.14 -29.06 -10.51
CA ALA A 26 14.12 -28.09 -11.01
C ALA A 26 13.55 -26.65 -11.08
N ARG A 27 12.24 -26.47 -11.21
CA ARG A 27 11.60 -25.16 -11.13
C ARG A 27 11.54 -24.60 -9.69
N PHE A 28 11.60 -25.45 -8.68
CA PHE A 28 11.56 -25.03 -7.27
C PHE A 28 12.88 -24.53 -6.70
N HIS A 29 14.00 -24.51 -7.45
CA HIS A 29 15.32 -24.27 -6.87
C HIS A 29 16.19 -23.22 -7.60
N ILE A 30 15.66 -22.49 -8.56
CA ILE A 30 16.34 -21.26 -9.01
C ILE A 30 15.58 -20.10 -8.35
N VAL A 31 16.02 -19.77 -7.14
CA VAL A 31 15.66 -18.46 -6.57
C VAL A 31 16.17 -17.42 -7.56
N ASP A 32 15.26 -16.74 -8.21
CA ASP A 32 15.63 -15.66 -9.12
C ASP A 32 16.16 -14.48 -8.29
N TRP A 33 17.49 -14.40 -8.19
CA TRP A 33 18.17 -13.36 -7.44
C TRP A 33 17.81 -11.96 -7.93
N LEU A 34 17.54 -11.82 -9.22
CA LEU A 34 17.10 -10.56 -9.79
C LEU A 34 15.72 -10.18 -9.22
N TYR A 35 14.78 -11.13 -9.21
CA TYR A 35 13.46 -10.93 -8.63
C TYR A 35 13.52 -10.57 -7.14
N LEU A 36 14.37 -11.22 -6.36
CA LEU A 36 14.56 -10.88 -4.94
C LEU A 36 15.19 -9.49 -4.74
N LEU A 37 16.13 -9.11 -5.60
CA LEU A 37 16.72 -7.77 -5.57
C LEU A 37 15.67 -6.71 -5.90
N GLN A 38 14.87 -6.93 -6.93
CA GLN A 38 13.76 -6.05 -7.32
C GLN A 38 12.74 -5.93 -6.18
N ALA A 39 12.33 -7.06 -5.58
CA ALA A 39 11.43 -7.10 -4.42
C ALA A 39 12.00 -6.31 -3.23
N THR A 40 13.30 -6.41 -2.97
CA THR A 40 13.98 -5.65 -1.92
C THR A 40 13.94 -4.15 -2.19
N VAL A 41 14.27 -3.72 -3.41
CA VAL A 41 14.25 -2.30 -3.79
C VAL A 41 12.84 -1.73 -3.63
N LEU A 42 11.83 -2.44 -4.14
CA LEU A 42 10.42 -2.00 -4.03
C LEU A 42 9.94 -1.98 -2.59
N GLY A 43 10.34 -2.96 -1.76
CA GLY A 43 10.05 -2.97 -0.33
C GLY A 43 10.65 -1.75 0.40
N ILE A 44 11.91 -1.37 0.08
CA ILE A 44 12.53 -0.15 0.63
C ILE A 44 11.77 1.10 0.20
N VAL A 45 11.42 1.22 -1.09
CA VAL A 45 10.66 2.36 -1.61
C VAL A 45 9.32 2.47 -0.88
N GLU A 46 8.58 1.37 -0.74
CA GLU A 46 7.30 1.34 -0.05
C GLU A 46 7.45 1.75 1.42
N GLY A 47 8.34 1.09 2.17
CA GLY A 47 8.53 1.36 3.60
C GLY A 47 8.93 2.80 3.91
N LEU A 48 9.68 3.45 3.02
CA LEU A 48 10.08 4.85 3.19
C LEU A 48 8.98 5.84 2.74
N THR A 49 8.23 5.52 1.69
CA THR A 49 7.34 6.51 1.05
C THR A 49 5.89 6.44 1.53
N GLU A 50 5.43 5.31 2.10
CA GLU A 50 4.04 5.14 2.53
C GLU A 50 3.64 6.13 3.64
N PHE A 51 4.56 6.44 4.54
CA PHE A 51 4.29 7.34 5.67
C PHE A 51 4.45 8.82 5.33
N LEU A 52 5.21 9.12 4.30
CA LEU A 52 5.45 10.48 3.85
C LEU A 52 4.29 10.95 2.94
N PRO A 53 3.98 12.25 2.94
CA PRO A 53 2.89 12.79 2.10
C PRO A 53 3.30 12.92 0.62
N ILE A 54 3.99 11.92 0.05
CA ILE A 54 4.62 11.98 -1.27
C ILE A 54 4.14 10.92 -2.26
N SER A 55 3.15 10.10 -1.87
CA SER A 55 2.57 9.00 -2.67
C SER A 55 3.52 7.82 -2.92
N SER A 56 3.43 6.79 -2.09
CA SER A 56 4.14 5.52 -2.31
C SER A 56 3.80 4.89 -3.65
N THR A 57 2.52 4.88 -4.04
CA THR A 57 2.05 4.37 -5.34
C THR A 57 2.77 5.03 -6.51
N GLY A 58 2.91 6.37 -6.49
CA GLY A 58 3.64 7.08 -7.55
C GLY A 58 5.12 6.69 -7.62
N HIS A 59 5.77 6.53 -6.47
CA HIS A 59 7.17 6.09 -6.39
C HIS A 59 7.35 4.64 -6.80
N LEU A 60 6.41 3.74 -6.41
CA LEU A 60 6.45 2.34 -6.80
C LEU A 60 6.25 2.14 -8.30
N ILE A 61 5.37 2.90 -8.95
CA ILE A 61 5.21 2.86 -10.41
C ILE A 61 6.53 3.19 -11.09
N ILE A 62 7.20 4.28 -10.68
CA ILE A 62 8.48 4.69 -11.25
C ILE A 62 9.57 3.66 -10.93
N ALA A 63 9.67 3.22 -9.69
CA ALA A 63 10.67 2.24 -9.27
C ALA A 63 10.49 0.89 -9.96
N SER A 64 9.26 0.39 -10.11
CA SER A 64 8.94 -0.87 -10.80
C SER A 64 9.36 -0.82 -12.26
N ASP A 65 9.13 0.30 -12.93
CA ASP A 65 9.55 0.50 -14.32
C ASP A 65 11.08 0.53 -14.44
N LEU A 66 11.76 1.31 -13.57
CA LEU A 66 13.21 1.45 -13.58
C LEU A 66 13.96 0.14 -13.30
N VAL A 67 13.42 -0.72 -12.42
CA VAL A 67 14.05 -2.02 -12.13
C VAL A 67 13.56 -3.14 -13.03
N GLY A 68 12.65 -2.86 -13.99
CA GLY A 68 12.09 -3.86 -14.90
C GLY A 68 11.14 -4.84 -14.21
N PHE A 69 10.50 -4.46 -13.12
CA PHE A 69 9.54 -5.29 -12.37
C PHE A 69 8.12 -5.17 -12.91
N ALA A 70 7.78 -4.06 -13.57
CA ALA A 70 6.42 -3.73 -14.00
C ALA A 70 5.80 -4.79 -14.96
N GLU A 71 6.61 -5.49 -15.74
CA GLU A 71 6.18 -6.54 -16.66
C GLU A 71 6.15 -7.94 -16.02
N THR A 72 6.52 -8.06 -14.75
CA THR A 72 6.52 -9.33 -14.02
C THR A 72 5.09 -9.79 -13.75
N PRO A 73 4.72 -11.05 -14.02
CA PRO A 73 3.41 -11.56 -13.64
C PRO A 73 3.15 -11.40 -12.13
N GLY A 74 2.02 -10.78 -11.76
CA GLY A 74 1.69 -10.53 -10.36
C GLY A 74 2.34 -9.26 -9.77
N ALA A 75 2.87 -8.35 -10.59
CA ALA A 75 3.47 -7.10 -10.13
C ALA A 75 2.46 -6.21 -9.37
N ASP A 76 1.22 -6.13 -9.84
CA ASP A 76 0.16 -5.33 -9.20
C ASP A 76 -0.16 -5.89 -7.81
N GLU A 77 -0.33 -7.21 -7.68
CA GLU A 77 -0.61 -7.91 -6.43
C GLU A 77 0.57 -7.78 -5.45
N PHE A 78 1.80 -7.85 -5.97
CA PHE A 78 3.01 -7.63 -5.19
C PHE A 78 3.02 -6.23 -4.57
N VAL A 79 2.79 -5.19 -5.36
CA VAL A 79 2.76 -3.79 -4.89
C VAL A 79 1.70 -3.59 -3.80
N VAL A 80 0.51 -4.17 -3.98
CA VAL A 80 -0.55 -4.10 -2.96
C VAL A 80 -0.15 -4.85 -1.68
N ALA A 81 0.47 -6.00 -1.81
CA ALA A 81 0.81 -6.84 -0.66
C ALA A 81 1.95 -6.25 0.20
N ILE A 82 2.97 -5.62 -0.41
CA ILE A 82 4.07 -5.02 0.36
C ILE A 82 3.63 -3.82 1.21
N GLN A 83 2.52 -3.15 0.85
CA GLN A 83 1.90 -2.11 1.69
C GLN A 83 1.52 -2.65 3.07
N SER A 84 1.16 -3.94 3.16
CA SER A 84 0.87 -4.57 4.44
C SER A 84 2.08 -4.59 5.38
N GLY A 85 3.30 -4.70 4.87
CA GLY A 85 4.53 -4.61 5.66
C GLY A 85 4.67 -3.25 6.34
N ALA A 86 4.51 -2.16 5.59
CA ALA A 86 4.54 -0.80 6.12
C ALA A 86 3.47 -0.60 7.21
N ILE A 87 2.24 -1.11 7.00
CA ILE A 87 1.18 -0.99 8.00
C ILE A 87 1.44 -1.85 9.24
N LEU A 88 2.05 -3.01 9.10
CA LEU A 88 2.50 -3.80 10.25
C LEU A 88 3.54 -3.04 11.09
N ALA A 89 4.43 -2.25 10.47
CA ALA A 89 5.35 -1.36 11.19
C ALA A 89 4.59 -0.30 12.01
N VAL A 90 3.53 0.31 11.46
CA VAL A 90 2.65 1.22 12.22
C VAL A 90 1.99 0.50 13.39
N CYS A 91 1.44 -0.70 13.15
CA CYS A 91 0.85 -1.49 14.23
C CYS A 91 1.86 -1.82 15.32
N TRP A 92 3.10 -2.13 14.96
CA TRP A 92 4.18 -2.38 15.91
C TRP A 92 4.57 -1.12 16.69
N TYR A 93 4.73 0.01 15.99
CA TYR A 93 5.06 1.29 16.63
C TYR A 93 3.98 1.74 17.62
N TYR A 94 2.72 1.66 17.22
CA TYR A 94 1.57 2.06 18.03
C TYR A 94 0.95 0.91 18.83
N ARG A 95 1.61 -0.24 18.99
CA ARG A 95 1.07 -1.43 19.66
C ARG A 95 0.48 -1.16 21.03
N GLU A 96 1.14 -0.33 21.84
CA GLU A 96 0.66 0.01 23.18
C GLU A 96 -0.63 0.84 23.12
N ARG A 97 -0.68 1.79 22.18
CA ARG A 97 -1.86 2.62 21.98
C ARG A 97 -3.03 1.81 21.41
N ILE A 98 -2.77 0.96 20.42
CA ILE A 98 -3.78 0.04 19.86
C ILE A 98 -4.31 -0.87 20.96
N TRP A 99 -3.43 -1.42 21.79
CA TRP A 99 -3.82 -2.28 22.89
C TRP A 99 -4.63 -1.56 23.96
N ALA A 100 -4.28 -0.30 24.27
CA ALA A 100 -5.06 0.56 25.15
C ALA A 100 -6.47 0.81 24.60
N VAL A 101 -6.58 1.11 23.31
CA VAL A 101 -7.88 1.29 22.63
C VAL A 101 -8.71 0.01 22.73
N LEU A 102 -8.15 -1.15 22.39
CA LEU A 102 -8.87 -2.44 22.43
C LEU A 102 -9.38 -2.78 23.83
N ARG A 103 -8.54 -2.59 24.86
CA ARG A 103 -8.95 -2.83 26.27
C ARG A 103 -9.96 -1.80 26.77
N GLY A 104 -9.84 -0.55 26.31
CA GLY A 104 -10.69 0.56 26.72
C GLY A 104 -12.04 0.65 26.03
N LEU A 105 -12.31 -0.20 25.01
CA LEU A 105 -13.56 -0.16 24.26
C LEU A 105 -14.83 -0.27 25.13
N THR A 106 -14.75 -0.95 26.27
CA THR A 106 -15.88 -1.15 27.19
C THR A 106 -15.87 -0.23 28.40
N SER A 107 -14.77 0.47 28.68
CA SER A 107 -14.58 1.15 29.96
C SER A 107 -14.06 2.61 29.87
N SER A 108 -13.46 3.01 28.73
CA SER A 108 -12.83 4.32 28.60
C SER A 108 -13.51 5.15 27.50
N PRO A 109 -14.19 6.27 27.86
CA PRO A 109 -14.80 7.15 26.85
C PRO A 109 -13.77 7.75 25.88
N LYS A 110 -12.52 7.93 26.32
CA LYS A 110 -11.42 8.41 25.47
C LYS A 110 -11.09 7.41 24.36
N GLU A 111 -10.94 6.13 24.74
CA GLU A 111 -10.57 5.06 23.80
C GLU A 111 -11.73 4.72 22.85
N GLN A 112 -12.95 4.73 23.37
CA GLN A 112 -14.16 4.59 22.56
C GLN A 112 -14.25 5.68 21.50
N ARG A 113 -13.96 6.95 21.85
CA ARG A 113 -13.96 8.08 20.92
C ARG A 113 -12.95 7.88 19.81
N LEU A 114 -11.72 7.46 20.12
CA LEU A 114 -10.70 7.21 19.12
C LEU A 114 -11.11 6.08 18.17
N ALA A 115 -11.64 4.98 18.70
CA ALA A 115 -12.14 3.87 17.89
C ALA A 115 -13.29 4.31 16.96
N VAL A 116 -14.27 5.03 17.50
CA VAL A 116 -15.38 5.57 16.72
C VAL A 116 -14.88 6.54 15.64
N ASN A 117 -13.99 7.46 15.99
CA ASN A 117 -13.41 8.41 15.05
C ASN A 117 -12.67 7.70 13.91
N THR A 118 -11.92 6.63 14.22
CA THR A 118 -11.21 5.84 13.20
C THR A 118 -12.20 5.17 12.24
N VAL A 119 -13.27 4.57 12.78
CA VAL A 119 -14.33 3.93 11.96
C VAL A 119 -15.06 4.98 11.12
N VAL A 120 -15.46 6.11 11.72
CA VAL A 120 -16.17 7.19 11.01
C VAL A 120 -15.32 7.77 9.88
N ALA A 121 -14.01 7.95 10.10
CA ALA A 121 -13.10 8.43 9.05
C ALA A 121 -12.83 7.38 7.95
N PHE A 122 -12.90 6.10 8.27
CA PHE A 122 -12.76 5.02 7.28
C PHE A 122 -13.95 4.93 6.33
N LEU A 123 -15.19 5.15 6.83
CA LEU A 123 -16.41 4.90 6.06
C LEU A 123 -16.51 5.62 4.72
N PRO A 124 -16.20 6.94 4.56
CA PRO A 124 -16.31 7.61 3.26
C PRO A 124 -15.49 6.92 2.17
N ALA A 125 -14.24 6.60 2.46
CA ALA A 125 -13.36 5.93 1.53
C ALA A 125 -13.79 4.49 1.24
N ALA A 126 -14.26 3.75 2.23
CA ALA A 126 -14.78 2.40 2.05
C ALA A 126 -16.02 2.39 1.13
N VAL A 127 -16.97 3.29 1.37
CA VAL A 127 -18.18 3.40 0.55
C VAL A 127 -17.84 3.76 -0.90
N ILE A 128 -17.05 4.83 -1.11
CA ILE A 128 -16.66 5.24 -2.47
C ILE A 128 -15.82 4.15 -3.14
N GLY A 129 -14.91 3.48 -2.41
CA GLY A 129 -14.08 2.40 -2.93
C GLY A 129 -14.91 1.26 -3.49
N VAL A 130 -15.95 0.80 -2.78
CA VAL A 130 -16.81 -0.29 -3.26
C VAL A 130 -17.52 0.08 -4.57
N PHE A 131 -18.01 1.31 -4.71
CA PHE A 131 -18.82 1.71 -5.86
C PHE A 131 -18.00 2.31 -7.01
N ALA A 132 -16.90 2.98 -6.73
CA ALA A 132 -16.15 3.76 -7.72
C ALA A 132 -14.79 3.17 -8.11
N ALA A 133 -14.27 2.15 -7.39
CA ALA A 133 -12.94 1.59 -7.66
C ALA A 133 -12.74 1.18 -9.12
N GLY A 134 -13.74 0.55 -9.74
CA GLY A 134 -13.67 0.13 -11.14
C GLY A 134 -13.53 1.32 -12.12
N TYR A 135 -14.29 2.37 -11.92
CA TYR A 135 -14.21 3.60 -12.73
C TYR A 135 -12.87 4.31 -12.52
N ILE A 136 -12.44 4.44 -11.28
CA ILE A 136 -11.16 5.07 -10.91
C ILE A 136 -10.02 4.32 -11.56
N LYS A 137 -9.98 2.99 -11.44
CA LYS A 137 -8.94 2.15 -12.05
C LYS A 137 -8.93 2.29 -13.57
N HIS A 138 -10.08 2.32 -14.23
CA HIS A 138 -10.18 2.40 -15.67
C HIS A 138 -9.71 3.76 -16.24
N TYR A 139 -10.08 4.87 -15.61
CA TYR A 139 -9.83 6.20 -16.16
C TYR A 139 -8.59 6.90 -15.61
N LEU A 140 -8.21 6.63 -14.36
CA LEU A 140 -7.16 7.38 -13.66
C LEU A 140 -5.87 6.61 -13.44
N PHE A 141 -5.86 5.26 -13.62
CA PHE A 141 -4.63 4.47 -13.52
C PHE A 141 -3.81 4.58 -14.79
N ASN A 142 -3.22 5.74 -15.02
CA ASN A 142 -2.31 5.98 -16.13
C ASN A 142 -1.18 6.93 -15.68
N PRO A 143 0.03 6.85 -16.29
CA PRO A 143 1.20 7.63 -15.89
C PRO A 143 0.96 9.15 -15.88
N THR A 144 0.15 9.65 -16.81
CA THR A 144 -0.15 11.09 -16.89
C THR A 144 -0.97 11.57 -15.70
N ALA A 145 -2.03 10.82 -15.32
CA ALA A 145 -2.85 11.16 -14.15
C ALA A 145 -2.02 11.12 -12.86
N VAL A 146 -1.16 10.11 -12.70
CA VAL A 146 -0.24 9.99 -11.57
C VAL A 146 0.72 11.18 -11.50
N ALA A 147 1.36 11.55 -12.60
CA ALA A 147 2.29 12.68 -12.66
C ALA A 147 1.59 14.02 -12.32
N VAL A 148 0.39 14.24 -12.88
CA VAL A 148 -0.41 15.44 -12.57
C VAL A 148 -0.80 15.47 -11.10
N ALA A 149 -1.24 14.33 -10.53
CA ALA A 149 -1.62 14.24 -9.12
C ALA A 149 -0.43 14.53 -8.19
N LEU A 150 0.77 14.01 -8.50
CA LEU A 150 1.99 14.29 -7.76
C LEU A 150 2.35 15.78 -7.80
N ILE A 151 2.31 16.41 -8.98
CA ILE A 151 2.62 17.84 -9.14
C ILE A 151 1.62 18.71 -8.38
N VAL A 152 0.32 18.47 -8.59
CA VAL A 152 -0.76 19.24 -7.92
C VAL A 152 -0.68 19.02 -6.39
N GLY A 153 -0.47 17.78 -5.94
CA GLY A 153 -0.28 17.46 -4.52
C GLY A 153 0.89 18.20 -3.91
N GLY A 154 2.04 18.24 -4.60
CA GLY A 154 3.22 19.01 -4.18
C GLY A 154 2.93 20.51 -4.02
N PHE A 155 2.24 21.14 -4.98
CA PHE A 155 1.84 22.54 -4.87
C PHE A 155 0.86 22.78 -3.71
N ILE A 156 -0.10 21.89 -3.48
CA ILE A 156 -1.02 21.99 -2.34
C ILE A 156 -0.26 21.93 -1.01
N ILE A 157 0.68 20.99 -0.87
CA ILE A 157 1.50 20.86 0.33
C ILE A 157 2.27 22.17 0.58
N LEU A 158 2.98 22.69 -0.41
CA LEU A 158 3.75 23.93 -0.30
C LEU A 158 2.85 25.11 0.06
N TRP A 159 1.66 25.20 -0.53
CA TRP A 159 0.72 26.27 -0.24
C TRP A 159 0.20 26.20 1.19
N VAL A 160 -0.21 25.02 1.68
CA VAL A 160 -0.70 24.83 3.06
C VAL A 160 0.40 25.13 4.07
N GLU A 161 1.60 24.62 3.85
CA GLU A 161 2.76 24.85 4.71
C GLU A 161 3.07 26.35 4.82
N ASN A 162 3.18 27.05 3.69
CA ASN A 162 3.41 28.49 3.65
C ASN A 162 2.32 29.27 4.38
N ARG A 163 1.05 28.88 4.20
CA ARG A 163 -0.08 29.55 4.83
C ARG A 163 -0.03 29.43 6.35
N ILE A 164 0.23 28.20 6.87
CA ILE A 164 0.30 27.95 8.31
C ILE A 164 1.45 28.72 8.94
N VAL A 165 2.64 28.70 8.33
CA VAL A 165 3.82 29.42 8.82
C VAL A 165 3.62 30.94 8.80
N ARG A 166 3.16 31.49 7.67
CA ARG A 166 3.00 32.95 7.50
C ARG A 166 1.92 33.52 8.41
N LEU A 167 0.80 32.83 8.56
CA LEU A 167 -0.33 33.31 9.34
C LEU A 167 -0.23 32.92 10.84
N ARG A 168 0.80 32.18 11.23
CA ARG A 168 0.99 31.69 12.61
C ARG A 168 -0.28 31.05 13.16
N ILE A 169 -0.94 30.23 12.34
CA ILE A 169 -2.22 29.60 12.69
C ILE A 169 -2.02 28.67 13.89
N THR A 170 -2.74 28.97 14.97
CA THR A 170 -2.82 28.06 16.12
C THR A 170 -3.94 27.05 15.87
N PRO A 171 -3.63 25.75 15.73
CA PRO A 171 -4.65 24.77 15.45
C PRO A 171 -5.59 24.56 16.64
N PRO A 172 -6.92 24.57 16.44
CA PRO A 172 -7.90 24.33 17.51
C PRO A 172 -7.85 22.90 18.06
N VAL A 173 -7.42 21.92 17.26
CA VAL A 173 -7.27 20.51 17.68
C VAL A 173 -5.79 20.20 17.83
N ALA A 174 -5.28 20.19 19.06
CA ALA A 174 -3.86 20.02 19.35
C ALA A 174 -3.41 18.56 19.34
N ALA A 175 -4.23 17.63 19.83
CA ALA A 175 -3.94 16.21 19.91
C ALA A 175 -5.02 15.36 19.23
N MET A 176 -4.66 14.17 18.79
CA MET A 176 -5.58 13.19 18.18
C MET A 176 -6.76 12.83 19.11
N ASP A 177 -6.50 12.78 20.40
CA ASP A 177 -7.52 12.47 21.42
C ASP A 177 -8.57 13.58 21.60
N ASP A 178 -8.29 14.81 21.14
CA ASP A 178 -9.22 15.95 21.21
C ASP A 178 -10.17 16.04 20.02
N MET A 179 -9.96 15.20 19.00
CA MET A 179 -10.79 15.19 17.81
C MET A 179 -12.23 14.81 18.09
N SER A 180 -13.16 15.56 17.53
CA SER A 180 -14.56 15.18 17.48
C SER A 180 -14.83 14.19 16.31
N TRP A 181 -15.98 13.52 16.35
CA TRP A 181 -16.40 12.65 15.23
C TRP A 181 -16.60 13.43 13.91
N LYS A 182 -16.89 14.73 13.99
CA LYS A 182 -17.02 15.59 12.81
C LYS A 182 -15.65 15.85 12.16
N ASP A 183 -14.62 16.10 12.98
CA ASP A 183 -13.24 16.25 12.48
C ASP A 183 -12.78 14.97 11.81
N ALA A 184 -13.07 13.82 12.44
CA ALA A 184 -12.73 12.50 11.90
C ALA A 184 -13.44 12.24 10.55
N LEU A 185 -14.74 12.55 10.45
CA LEU A 185 -15.51 12.42 9.20
C LEU A 185 -14.91 13.29 8.09
N LEU A 186 -14.58 14.55 8.41
CA LEU A 186 -13.99 15.47 7.43
C LEU A 186 -12.61 14.99 6.96
N VAL A 187 -11.76 14.47 7.86
CA VAL A 187 -10.48 13.84 7.47
C VAL A 187 -10.73 12.60 6.60
N GLY A 188 -11.76 11.81 6.90
CA GLY A 188 -12.20 10.69 6.07
C GLY A 188 -12.65 11.11 4.66
N CYS A 189 -13.35 12.23 4.55
CA CYS A 189 -13.69 12.82 3.25
C CYS A 189 -12.43 13.28 2.49
N MET A 190 -11.45 13.88 3.17
CA MET A 190 -10.16 14.21 2.55
C MET A 190 -9.42 12.94 2.08
N GLN A 191 -9.51 11.83 2.82
CA GLN A 191 -8.94 10.55 2.40
C GLN A 191 -9.48 10.08 1.04
N CYS A 192 -10.71 10.41 0.66
CA CYS A 192 -11.27 10.02 -0.63
C CYS A 192 -10.49 10.58 -1.82
N LEU A 193 -9.76 11.69 -1.65
CA LEU A 193 -8.86 12.23 -2.68
C LEU A 193 -7.73 11.26 -3.01
N ALA A 194 -7.32 10.43 -2.04
CA ALA A 194 -6.28 9.43 -2.23
C ALA A 194 -6.67 8.27 -3.16
N MET A 195 -7.94 8.17 -3.54
CA MET A 195 -8.37 7.22 -4.57
C MET A 195 -7.88 7.60 -5.96
N ILE A 196 -7.53 8.87 -6.18
CA ILE A 196 -6.88 9.33 -7.40
C ILE A 196 -5.42 8.86 -7.34
N PRO A 197 -4.97 7.97 -8.26
CA PRO A 197 -3.60 7.48 -8.26
C PRO A 197 -2.57 8.61 -8.33
N GLY A 198 -1.52 8.51 -7.53
CA GLY A 198 -0.55 9.61 -7.39
C GLY A 198 -0.89 10.62 -6.30
N THR A 199 -2.15 10.70 -5.86
CA THR A 199 -2.50 11.47 -4.66
C THR A 199 -2.16 10.64 -3.43
N SER A 200 -1.25 11.12 -2.61
CA SER A 200 -0.82 10.44 -1.40
C SER A 200 -1.98 10.27 -0.41
N ARG A 201 -2.21 9.05 0.11
CA ARG A 201 -3.19 8.81 1.19
C ARG A 201 -2.79 9.59 2.46
N SER A 202 -1.54 9.44 2.89
CA SER A 202 -0.98 10.19 4.02
C SER A 202 -0.99 11.70 3.75
N GLY A 203 -0.67 12.13 2.52
CA GLY A 203 -0.79 13.53 2.11
C GLY A 203 -2.21 14.08 2.24
N SER A 204 -3.20 13.36 1.72
CA SER A 204 -4.61 13.77 1.78
C SER A 204 -5.11 13.92 3.21
N THR A 205 -4.79 12.96 4.09
CA THR A 205 -5.26 12.96 5.48
C THR A 205 -4.48 13.92 6.37
N ILE A 206 -3.15 14.03 6.22
CA ILE A 206 -2.32 14.94 7.03
C ILE A 206 -2.56 16.38 6.61
N ILE A 207 -2.37 16.68 5.33
CA ILE A 207 -2.53 18.07 4.83
C ILE A 207 -3.99 18.50 4.90
N GLY A 208 -4.93 17.61 4.54
CA GLY A 208 -6.36 17.85 4.70
C GLY A 208 -6.74 18.11 6.16
N GLY A 209 -6.25 17.30 7.10
CA GLY A 209 -6.45 17.50 8.54
C GLY A 209 -5.91 18.84 9.02
N MET A 210 -4.72 19.25 8.58
CA MET A 210 -4.15 20.55 8.92
C MET A 210 -4.99 21.73 8.37
N VAL A 211 -5.54 21.61 7.17
CA VAL A 211 -6.47 22.60 6.59
C VAL A 211 -7.76 22.69 7.42
N LEU A 212 -8.22 21.58 7.96
CA LEU A 212 -9.41 21.48 8.81
C LEU A 212 -9.18 21.93 10.26
N GLY A 213 -7.95 22.30 10.62
CA GLY A 213 -7.63 22.85 11.94
C GLY A 213 -6.99 21.88 12.91
N LEU A 214 -6.55 20.71 12.46
CA LEU A 214 -5.74 19.82 13.28
C LEU A 214 -4.28 20.32 13.32
N SER A 215 -3.62 20.13 14.46
CA SER A 215 -2.17 20.29 14.52
C SER A 215 -1.49 19.26 13.60
N ARG A 216 -0.28 19.55 13.13
CA ARG A 216 0.49 18.60 12.33
C ARG A 216 0.60 17.24 13.04
N ARG A 217 0.89 17.29 14.36
CA ARG A 217 1.01 16.10 15.18
C ARG A 217 -0.30 15.30 15.20
N ALA A 218 -1.42 15.96 15.53
CA ALA A 218 -2.72 15.31 15.58
C ALA A 218 -3.11 14.69 14.21
N ALA A 219 -2.91 15.45 13.13
CA ALA A 219 -3.20 14.99 11.77
C ALA A 219 -2.34 13.78 11.38
N THR A 220 -1.04 13.79 11.71
CA THR A 220 -0.11 12.69 11.40
C THR A 220 -0.44 11.45 12.22
N GLU A 221 -0.60 11.58 13.53
CA GLU A 221 -0.96 10.45 14.41
C GLU A 221 -2.29 9.83 13.97
N PHE A 222 -3.31 10.64 13.72
CA PHE A 222 -4.62 10.14 13.28
C PHE A 222 -4.55 9.51 11.88
N SER A 223 -3.78 10.08 10.95
CA SER A 223 -3.55 9.49 9.62
C SER A 223 -2.99 8.07 9.72
N PHE A 224 -2.04 7.81 10.62
CA PHE A 224 -1.48 6.48 10.83
C PHE A 224 -2.48 5.51 11.43
N PHE A 225 -3.30 5.94 12.40
CA PHE A 225 -4.37 5.12 12.94
C PHE A 225 -5.41 4.77 11.86
N LEU A 226 -5.80 5.75 11.03
CA LEU A 226 -6.75 5.56 9.94
C LEU A 226 -6.18 4.66 8.82
N ALA A 227 -4.85 4.66 8.64
CA ALA A 227 -4.17 3.79 7.69
C ALA A 227 -4.42 2.30 7.98
N ILE A 228 -4.49 1.92 9.26
CA ILE A 228 -4.65 0.53 9.66
C ILE A 228 -5.88 -0.10 9.01
N PRO A 229 -7.12 0.34 9.28
CA PRO A 229 -8.28 -0.25 8.64
C PRO A 229 -8.33 -0.01 7.13
N THR A 230 -7.81 1.11 6.65
CA THR A 230 -7.89 1.48 5.22
C THR A 230 -7.02 0.59 4.37
N ILE A 231 -5.73 0.44 4.71
CA ILE A 231 -4.80 -0.36 3.90
C ILE A 231 -5.05 -1.85 4.11
N PHE A 232 -5.26 -2.32 5.35
CA PHE A 232 -5.62 -3.73 5.55
C PHE A 232 -6.91 -4.09 4.81
N GLY A 233 -7.92 -3.23 4.87
CA GLY A 233 -9.18 -3.44 4.14
C GLY A 233 -8.98 -3.51 2.63
N ALA A 234 -8.19 -2.61 2.06
CA ALA A 234 -7.86 -2.61 0.64
C ALA A 234 -7.04 -3.85 0.26
N THR A 235 -5.96 -4.17 1.00
CA THR A 235 -5.11 -5.33 0.75
C THR A 235 -5.92 -6.64 0.80
N VAL A 236 -6.75 -6.83 1.84
CA VAL A 236 -7.59 -8.02 1.96
C VAL A 236 -8.58 -8.12 0.80
N TYR A 237 -9.20 -7.01 0.40
CA TYR A 237 -10.14 -6.97 -0.71
C TYR A 237 -9.45 -7.32 -2.04
N ASP A 238 -8.30 -6.72 -2.34
CA ASP A 238 -7.58 -6.93 -3.58
C ASP A 238 -7.00 -8.35 -3.67
N LEU A 239 -6.39 -8.85 -2.60
CA LEU A 239 -5.90 -10.23 -2.53
C LEU A 239 -7.03 -11.26 -2.63
N TRP A 240 -8.19 -10.99 -2.01
CA TRP A 240 -9.35 -11.86 -2.15
C TRP A 240 -9.87 -11.90 -3.59
N LYS A 241 -9.87 -10.75 -4.27
CA LYS A 241 -10.30 -10.64 -5.67
C LYS A 241 -9.32 -11.34 -6.62
N ALA A 242 -8.01 -11.24 -6.35
CA ALA A 242 -6.94 -11.83 -7.15
C ALA A 242 -6.59 -13.28 -6.74
N ARG A 243 -7.31 -13.90 -5.80
CA ARG A 243 -6.96 -15.19 -5.20
C ARG A 243 -6.76 -16.34 -6.21
N ASP A 244 -7.45 -16.29 -7.35
CA ASP A 244 -7.39 -17.31 -8.38
C ASP A 244 -6.19 -17.09 -9.33
N ASP A 245 -5.60 -15.89 -9.34
CA ASP A 245 -4.46 -15.48 -10.17
C ASP A 245 -3.13 -15.43 -9.39
N LEU A 246 -3.17 -15.61 -8.06
CA LEU A 246 -1.98 -15.60 -7.22
C LEU A 246 -1.05 -16.78 -7.56
N ALA A 247 0.10 -16.48 -8.17
CA ALA A 247 1.13 -17.46 -8.44
C ALA A 247 1.92 -17.76 -7.16
N LEU A 248 1.87 -19.02 -6.69
CA LEU A 248 2.63 -19.48 -5.52
C LEU A 248 4.15 -19.38 -5.73
N ASP A 249 4.60 -19.34 -6.96
CA ASP A 249 6.02 -19.21 -7.33
C ASP A 249 6.62 -17.86 -6.89
N ASN A 250 5.79 -16.84 -6.66
CA ASN A 250 6.20 -15.49 -6.26
C ASN A 250 6.27 -15.28 -4.73
N LEU A 251 5.88 -16.26 -3.93
CA LEU A 251 5.83 -16.16 -2.47
C LEU A 251 7.16 -15.73 -1.81
N PRO A 252 8.34 -16.20 -2.21
CA PRO A 252 9.60 -15.79 -1.59
C PRO A 252 9.87 -14.29 -1.75
N GLY A 253 9.66 -13.74 -2.94
CA GLY A 253 9.83 -12.32 -3.19
C GLY A 253 8.78 -11.47 -2.49
N LEU A 254 7.53 -11.94 -2.45
CA LEU A 254 6.46 -11.29 -1.73
C LEU A 254 6.74 -11.20 -0.22
N ALA A 255 7.18 -12.31 0.38
CA ALA A 255 7.57 -12.36 1.79
C ALA A 255 8.76 -11.44 2.08
N LEU A 256 9.77 -11.43 1.20
CA LEU A 256 10.93 -10.56 1.33
C LEU A 256 10.55 -9.08 1.18
N GLY A 257 9.81 -8.71 0.13
CA GLY A 257 9.35 -7.34 -0.08
C GLY A 257 8.51 -6.81 1.08
N THR A 258 7.58 -7.64 1.60
CA THR A 258 6.77 -7.31 2.78
C THR A 258 7.63 -7.16 4.04
N ALA A 259 8.63 -8.04 4.25
CA ALA A 259 9.53 -7.94 5.38
C ALA A 259 10.44 -6.70 5.32
N VAL A 260 10.86 -6.31 4.11
CA VAL A 260 11.71 -5.13 3.89
C VAL A 260 10.90 -3.83 4.01
N SER A 261 9.63 -3.84 3.62
CA SER A 261 8.76 -2.66 3.77
C SER A 261 8.33 -2.41 5.23
N PHE A 262 8.44 -3.42 6.10
CA PHE A 262 8.28 -3.33 7.55
C PHE A 262 9.47 -2.60 8.20
#